data_210ba1e2d8481a0f83155b93d1294e68
#
_entry.id   210ba1e2d8481a0f83155b93d1294e68
#
_cell.length_a   1.000
_cell.length_b   1.000
_cell.length_c   1.000
_cell.angle_alpha   90.00
_cell.angle_beta   90.00
_cell.angle_gamma   90.00
#
_symmetry.space_group_name_H-M   'P 1'
#
loop_
_entity.id
_entity.type
_entity.pdbx_description
1 polymer ?
#
loop_
_entity_poly.entity_id
_entity_poly.type
_entity_poly.pdbx_seq_one_letter_code
_entity_poly.pdbx_strand_id
1 'polypeptide(L)'
;VGCGSGRILKNLLEYEPTIVIAVEPSVAIDVAKKNNVSAITKIKFDNIKAEEIDRRDEIDFCFSIGVLHHIPNADIAVKNIYNALKKGGEFVFWVYGHEGNEIYLAVFNNLRRITRVIPDSILRGFCPILNMFCSLYIAMAKVLPLPMRDYMLSFFQKLSWEKRNYVIFDQLNPSYAKYYKRREVESLMNNAGFSIVDIIHRHGYSWTVIAKKN
;
A
#
# COMPACT_ATOMS: atom_id res chain seq x y z
N VAL A 1 -8.71 0.13 -5.94
CA VAL A 1 -8.46 1.49 -5.45
C VAL A 1 -6.97 1.67 -5.23
N GLY A 2 -6.40 2.82 -5.71
CA GLY A 2 -4.97 3.09 -5.70
C GLY A 2 -4.22 2.22 -6.71
N CYS A 3 -4.62 2.28 -7.98
CA CYS A 3 -4.01 1.40 -9.01
C CYS A 3 -2.57 1.81 -9.37
N GLY A 4 -2.11 2.98 -8.98
CA GLY A 4 -0.80 3.52 -9.32
C GLY A 4 -0.56 3.45 -10.84
N SER A 5 0.59 2.94 -11.27
CA SER A 5 0.94 2.73 -12.69
C SER A 5 0.29 1.48 -13.33
N GLY A 6 -0.65 0.82 -12.63
CA GLY A 6 -1.42 -0.31 -13.17
C GLY A 6 -0.73 -1.67 -13.11
N ARG A 7 0.33 -1.83 -12.32
CA ARG A 7 1.07 -3.11 -12.26
C ARG A 7 0.19 -4.28 -11.75
N ILE A 8 -0.62 -4.05 -10.72
CA ILE A 8 -1.53 -5.07 -10.18
C ILE A 8 -2.74 -5.25 -11.10
N LEU A 9 -3.17 -4.16 -11.76
CA LEU A 9 -4.27 -4.19 -12.71
C LEU A 9 -3.99 -5.18 -13.85
N LYS A 10 -2.76 -5.26 -14.36
CA LYS A 10 -2.38 -6.23 -15.38
C LYS A 10 -2.69 -7.67 -14.96
N ASN A 11 -2.35 -8.05 -13.73
CA ASN A 11 -2.64 -9.40 -13.23
C ASN A 11 -4.15 -9.64 -13.06
N LEU A 12 -4.91 -8.60 -12.69
CA LEU A 12 -6.36 -8.71 -12.58
C LEU A 12 -7.03 -8.98 -13.93
N LEU A 13 -6.51 -8.41 -15.02
CA LEU A 13 -7.06 -8.61 -16.37
C LEU A 13 -6.93 -10.06 -16.87
N GLU A 14 -6.02 -10.85 -16.31
CA GLU A 14 -5.89 -12.27 -16.61
C GLU A 14 -7.12 -13.10 -16.17
N TYR A 15 -7.95 -12.57 -15.26
CA TYR A 15 -9.20 -13.18 -14.81
C TYR A 15 -10.42 -12.73 -15.64
N GLU A 16 -10.22 -11.96 -16.70
CA GLU A 16 -11.24 -11.51 -17.64
C GLU A 16 -12.51 -10.90 -16.99
N PRO A 17 -12.39 -9.98 -16.01
CA PRO A 17 -13.56 -9.34 -15.45
C PRO A 17 -14.28 -8.53 -16.53
N THR A 18 -15.61 -8.47 -16.49
CA THR A 18 -16.41 -7.70 -17.47
C THR A 18 -16.06 -6.22 -17.45
N ILE A 19 -15.94 -5.62 -16.25
CA ILE A 19 -15.62 -4.21 -16.06
C ILE A 19 -14.63 -4.08 -14.92
N VAL A 20 -13.59 -3.26 -15.12
CA VAL A 20 -12.68 -2.83 -14.05
C VAL A 20 -12.77 -1.33 -13.91
N ILE A 21 -12.87 -0.85 -12.66
CA ILE A 21 -12.81 0.57 -12.31
C ILE A 21 -11.51 0.79 -11.54
N ALA A 22 -10.57 1.47 -12.17
CA ALA A 22 -9.25 1.79 -11.62
C ALA A 22 -9.25 3.22 -11.08
N VAL A 23 -9.14 3.37 -9.75
CA VAL A 23 -9.13 4.67 -9.07
C VAL A 23 -7.70 5.01 -8.65
N GLU A 24 -7.23 6.20 -9.03
CA GLU A 24 -5.89 6.69 -8.70
C GLU A 24 -5.84 8.22 -8.82
N PRO A 25 -5.52 9.00 -7.76
CA PRO A 25 -5.52 10.46 -7.81
C PRO A 25 -4.29 11.07 -8.48
N SER A 26 -3.20 10.32 -8.63
CA SER A 26 -1.94 10.84 -9.15
C SER A 26 -1.83 10.70 -10.67
N VAL A 27 -0.84 11.38 -11.25
CA VAL A 27 -0.48 11.26 -12.68
C VAL A 27 -0.07 9.84 -13.08
N ALA A 28 0.17 8.94 -12.12
CA ALA A 28 0.46 7.54 -12.39
C ALA A 28 -0.70 6.84 -13.13
N ILE A 29 -1.93 7.35 -13.02
CA ILE A 29 -3.09 6.83 -13.75
C ILE A 29 -2.89 6.89 -15.27
N ASP A 30 -2.14 7.86 -15.80
CA ASP A 30 -1.89 7.97 -17.24
C ASP A 30 -0.92 6.89 -17.72
N VAL A 31 0.00 6.47 -16.85
CA VAL A 31 0.85 5.30 -17.09
C VAL A 31 0.01 4.02 -17.04
N ALA A 32 -0.91 3.93 -16.08
CA ALA A 32 -1.83 2.79 -15.98
C ALA A 32 -2.69 2.64 -17.25
N LYS A 33 -3.24 3.73 -17.79
CA LYS A 33 -4.00 3.76 -19.04
C LYS A 33 -3.20 3.23 -20.21
N LYS A 34 -1.92 3.67 -20.34
CA LYS A 34 -1.04 3.24 -21.44
C LYS A 34 -0.66 1.76 -21.35
N ASN A 35 -0.44 1.26 -20.13
CA ASN A 35 0.08 -0.07 -19.88
C ASN A 35 -1.00 -1.16 -19.79
N ASN A 36 -2.27 -0.78 -19.64
CA ASN A 36 -3.36 -1.73 -19.43
C ASN A 36 -4.47 -1.50 -20.44
N VAL A 37 -4.38 -2.22 -21.55
CA VAL A 37 -5.40 -2.27 -22.58
C VAL A 37 -5.92 -3.72 -22.66
N SER A 38 -7.22 -3.90 -22.72
CA SER A 38 -7.85 -5.20 -22.88
C SER A 38 -8.90 -5.12 -23.99
N ALA A 39 -8.96 -6.16 -24.83
CA ALA A 39 -10.01 -6.34 -25.83
C ALA A 39 -11.30 -6.91 -25.22
N ILE A 40 -11.19 -7.59 -24.07
CA ILE A 40 -12.29 -8.31 -23.40
C ILE A 40 -12.86 -7.46 -22.27
N THR A 41 -12.00 -6.95 -21.40
CA THR A 41 -12.40 -6.20 -20.19
C THR A 41 -12.56 -4.72 -20.50
N LYS A 42 -13.72 -4.15 -20.16
CA LYS A 42 -13.91 -2.69 -20.18
C LYS A 42 -13.24 -2.05 -18.97
N ILE A 43 -12.21 -1.22 -19.19
CA ILE A 43 -11.50 -0.53 -18.13
C ILE A 43 -11.95 0.93 -18.07
N LYS A 44 -12.41 1.37 -16.89
CA LYS A 44 -12.67 2.78 -16.57
C LYS A 44 -11.57 3.27 -15.64
N PHE A 45 -11.01 4.44 -15.92
CA PHE A 45 -9.98 5.05 -15.10
C PHE A 45 -10.53 6.34 -14.49
N ASP A 46 -10.71 6.36 -13.18
CA ASP A 46 -11.21 7.48 -12.41
C ASP A 46 -10.02 8.18 -11.72
N ASN A 47 -9.66 9.38 -12.18
CA ASN A 47 -8.58 10.17 -11.58
C ASN A 47 -9.11 10.99 -10.41
N ILE A 48 -9.46 10.30 -9.34
CA ILE A 48 -10.03 10.85 -8.10
C ILE A 48 -9.38 10.20 -6.88
N LYS A 49 -9.54 10.81 -5.72
CA LYS A 49 -9.18 10.21 -4.44
C LYS A 49 -10.19 9.14 -4.04
N ALA A 50 -9.78 8.19 -3.19
CA ALA A 50 -10.69 7.17 -2.67
C ALA A 50 -11.83 7.78 -1.83
N GLU A 51 -11.58 8.92 -1.18
CA GLU A 51 -12.57 9.69 -0.42
C GLU A 51 -13.64 10.36 -1.31
N GLU A 52 -13.41 10.44 -2.63
CA GLU A 52 -14.29 11.07 -3.62
C GLU A 52 -15.10 10.02 -4.42
N ILE A 53 -14.97 8.73 -4.11
CA ILE A 53 -15.76 7.67 -4.74
C ILE A 53 -17.23 7.88 -4.37
N ASP A 54 -18.07 8.14 -5.39
CA ASP A 54 -19.53 8.25 -5.26
C ASP A 54 -20.19 7.20 -6.16
N ARG A 55 -20.22 5.95 -5.66
CA ARG A 55 -20.85 4.81 -6.31
C ARG A 55 -21.70 4.06 -5.28
N ARG A 56 -22.75 3.38 -5.74
CA ARG A 56 -23.66 2.65 -4.85
C ARG A 56 -24.06 1.32 -5.46
N ASP A 57 -23.80 0.24 -4.73
CA ASP A 57 -24.27 -1.11 -5.05
C ASP A 57 -23.94 -1.57 -6.51
N GLU A 58 -22.77 -1.14 -7.02
CA GLU A 58 -22.35 -1.43 -8.39
C GLU A 58 -21.24 -2.48 -8.47
N ILE A 59 -20.44 -2.64 -7.41
CA ILE A 59 -19.18 -3.36 -7.40
C ILE A 59 -19.33 -4.71 -6.71
N ASP A 60 -18.89 -5.77 -7.36
CA ASP A 60 -18.91 -7.12 -6.77
C ASP A 60 -17.67 -7.35 -5.89
N PHE A 61 -16.51 -6.83 -6.30
CA PHE A 61 -15.24 -7.03 -5.62
C PHE A 61 -14.38 -5.77 -5.68
N CYS A 62 -13.83 -5.37 -4.55
CA CYS A 62 -12.89 -4.26 -4.46
C CYS A 62 -11.59 -4.71 -3.80
N PHE A 63 -10.46 -4.19 -4.26
CA PHE A 63 -9.20 -4.35 -3.54
C PHE A 63 -8.40 -3.06 -3.48
N SER A 64 -7.55 -2.94 -2.44
CA SER A 64 -6.67 -1.80 -2.20
C SER A 64 -5.37 -2.26 -1.54
N ILE A 65 -4.32 -2.37 -2.33
CA ILE A 65 -3.06 -2.96 -1.89
C ILE A 65 -1.99 -1.87 -1.75
N GLY A 66 -1.58 -1.60 -0.51
CA GLY A 66 -0.53 -0.62 -0.25
C GLY A 66 -0.98 0.84 -0.36
N VAL A 67 -2.26 1.13 -0.11
CA VAL A 67 -2.85 2.46 -0.37
C VAL A 67 -3.46 3.07 0.88
N LEU A 68 -4.36 2.37 1.59
CA LEU A 68 -5.14 2.95 2.69
C LEU A 68 -4.29 3.56 3.82
N HIS A 69 -3.10 3.04 4.04
CA HIS A 69 -2.18 3.58 5.04
C HIS A 69 -1.53 4.91 4.60
N HIS A 70 -1.71 5.33 3.35
CA HIS A 70 -1.31 6.64 2.84
C HIS A 70 -2.46 7.64 2.78
N ILE A 71 -3.68 7.23 3.14
CA ILE A 71 -4.88 8.08 3.14
C ILE A 71 -5.11 8.61 4.55
N PRO A 72 -5.03 9.95 4.78
CA PRO A 72 -5.30 10.54 6.09
C PRO A 72 -6.71 10.22 6.62
N ASN A 73 -7.72 10.29 5.75
CA ASN A 73 -9.12 10.05 6.07
C ASN A 73 -9.58 8.68 5.55
N ALA A 74 -8.88 7.61 5.95
CA ALA A 74 -9.18 6.25 5.48
C ALA A 74 -10.61 5.80 5.83
N ASP A 75 -11.21 6.32 6.91
CA ASP A 75 -12.59 6.03 7.29
C ASP A 75 -13.57 6.44 6.19
N ILE A 76 -13.39 7.62 5.58
CA ILE A 76 -14.22 8.11 4.47
C ILE A 76 -14.03 7.21 3.25
N ALA A 77 -12.78 6.92 2.89
CA ALA A 77 -12.46 6.06 1.75
C ALA A 77 -13.09 4.67 1.90
N VAL A 78 -12.95 4.04 3.08
CA VAL A 78 -13.50 2.71 3.35
C VAL A 78 -15.04 2.74 3.37
N LYS A 79 -15.66 3.81 3.89
CA LYS A 79 -17.12 3.98 3.85
C LYS A 79 -17.63 4.12 2.41
N ASN A 80 -16.94 4.86 1.57
CA ASN A 80 -17.30 5.00 0.15
C ASN A 80 -17.13 3.67 -0.60
N ILE A 81 -16.09 2.90 -0.31
CA ILE A 81 -15.92 1.55 -0.86
C ILE A 81 -17.06 0.64 -0.40
N TYR A 82 -17.45 0.71 0.89
CA TYR A 82 -18.61 -0.04 1.39
C TYR A 82 -19.88 0.30 0.63
N ASN A 83 -20.14 1.60 0.41
CA ASN A 83 -21.33 2.04 -0.32
C ASN A 83 -21.31 1.57 -1.79
N ALA A 84 -20.15 1.57 -2.43
CA ALA A 84 -19.97 1.15 -3.82
C ALA A 84 -20.19 -0.35 -4.03
N LEU A 85 -19.88 -1.18 -3.03
CA LEU A 85 -20.07 -2.61 -3.09
C LEU A 85 -21.55 -3.01 -3.07
N LYS A 86 -21.89 -4.01 -3.85
CA LYS A 86 -23.19 -4.70 -3.76
C LYS A 86 -23.32 -5.47 -2.44
N LYS A 87 -24.55 -5.77 -2.06
CA LYS A 87 -24.79 -6.71 -0.96
C LYS A 87 -24.10 -8.05 -1.26
N GLY A 88 -23.33 -8.55 -0.30
CA GLY A 88 -22.48 -9.73 -0.47
C GLY A 88 -21.17 -9.48 -1.18
N GLY A 89 -20.89 -8.26 -1.66
CA GLY A 89 -19.62 -7.88 -2.28
C GLY A 89 -18.45 -7.88 -1.29
N GLU A 90 -17.26 -8.14 -1.80
CA GLU A 90 -16.07 -8.35 -0.98
C GLU A 90 -15.06 -7.21 -1.15
N PHE A 91 -14.39 -6.88 -0.04
CA PHE A 91 -13.28 -5.93 -0.01
C PHE A 91 -12.03 -6.58 0.56
N VAL A 92 -10.95 -6.54 -0.22
CA VAL A 92 -9.63 -7.03 0.20
C VAL A 92 -8.64 -5.88 0.20
N PHE A 93 -7.92 -5.70 1.32
CA PHE A 93 -6.87 -4.70 1.34
C PHE A 93 -5.64 -5.15 2.12
N TRP A 94 -4.52 -4.48 1.84
CA TRP A 94 -3.26 -4.68 2.53
C TRP A 94 -2.72 -3.35 3.03
N VAL A 95 -2.32 -3.32 4.31
CA VAL A 95 -1.76 -2.13 4.98
C VAL A 95 -0.56 -2.49 5.84
N TYR A 96 0.26 -1.48 6.16
CA TYR A 96 1.34 -1.62 7.12
C TYR A 96 0.78 -1.92 8.52
N GLY A 97 1.34 -2.95 9.18
CA GLY A 97 1.06 -3.29 10.58
C GLY A 97 1.94 -2.50 11.53
N HIS A 98 1.40 -2.15 12.70
CA HIS A 98 2.20 -1.63 13.81
C HIS A 98 2.96 -2.77 14.48
N GLU A 99 2.26 -3.88 14.71
CA GLU A 99 2.82 -5.09 15.28
C GLU A 99 3.91 -5.66 14.35
N GLY A 100 5.08 -5.94 14.96
CA GLY A 100 6.28 -6.38 14.24
C GLY A 100 7.12 -5.26 13.62
N ASN A 101 6.66 -4.02 13.68
CA ASN A 101 7.40 -2.84 13.22
C ASN A 101 7.78 -1.88 14.37
N GLU A 102 7.62 -2.27 15.64
CA GLU A 102 7.80 -1.38 16.78
C GLU A 102 9.20 -0.77 16.84
N ILE A 103 10.24 -1.59 16.67
CA ILE A 103 11.64 -1.12 16.66
C ILE A 103 11.89 -0.21 15.46
N TYR A 104 11.41 -0.62 14.27
CA TYR A 104 11.49 0.19 13.08
C TYR A 104 10.83 1.56 13.28
N LEU A 105 9.61 1.58 13.81
CA LEU A 105 8.85 2.81 14.05
C LEU A 105 9.54 3.71 15.09
N ALA A 106 10.09 3.14 16.16
CA ALA A 106 10.82 3.90 17.16
C ALA A 106 12.04 4.62 16.55
N VAL A 107 12.78 3.96 15.67
CA VAL A 107 13.95 4.54 14.99
C VAL A 107 13.52 5.53 13.91
N PHE A 108 12.67 5.11 12.98
CA PHE A 108 12.34 5.90 11.80
C PHE A 108 11.44 7.10 12.10
N ASN A 109 10.56 7.04 13.10
CA ASN A 109 9.75 8.21 13.48
C ASN A 109 10.62 9.35 14.02
N ASN A 110 11.69 9.04 14.77
CA ASN A 110 12.65 10.05 15.22
C ASN A 110 13.48 10.59 14.04
N LEU A 111 13.94 9.73 13.15
CA LEU A 111 14.70 10.12 11.97
C LEU A 111 13.85 11.00 11.03
N ARG A 112 12.58 10.66 10.82
CA ARG A 112 11.63 11.43 10.00
C ARG A 112 11.37 12.85 10.52
N ARG A 113 11.50 13.10 11.83
CA ARG A 113 11.41 14.46 12.38
C ARG A 113 12.52 15.36 11.81
N ILE A 114 13.70 14.78 11.58
CA ILE A 114 14.84 15.51 11.02
C ILE A 114 14.74 15.56 9.49
N THR A 115 14.47 14.43 8.85
CA THR A 115 14.48 14.35 7.39
C THR A 115 13.36 15.15 6.71
N ARG A 116 12.23 15.39 7.39
CA ARG A 116 11.11 16.19 6.86
C ARG A 116 11.45 17.68 6.65
N VAL A 117 12.46 18.20 7.34
CA VAL A 117 12.91 19.60 7.16
C VAL A 117 14.06 19.72 6.14
N ILE A 118 14.56 18.59 5.65
CA ILE A 118 15.62 18.56 4.64
C ILE A 118 14.96 18.61 3.25
N PRO A 119 15.42 19.50 2.35
CA PRO A 119 14.95 19.54 0.98
C PRO A 119 15.10 18.18 0.27
N ASP A 120 14.11 17.79 -0.51
CA ASP A 120 14.06 16.50 -1.21
C ASP A 120 15.30 16.21 -2.06
N SER A 121 15.85 17.26 -2.73
CA SER A 121 17.05 17.15 -3.55
C SER A 121 18.27 16.71 -2.75
N ILE A 122 18.44 17.27 -1.55
CA ILE A 122 19.51 16.92 -0.63
C ILE A 122 19.31 15.50 -0.09
N LEU A 123 18.10 15.20 0.36
CA LEU A 123 17.77 13.86 0.89
C LEU A 123 17.97 12.76 -0.16
N ARG A 124 17.58 13.02 -1.42
CA ARG A 124 17.83 12.10 -2.55
C ARG A 124 19.35 11.90 -2.80
N GLY A 125 20.15 12.93 -2.62
CA GLY A 125 21.62 12.83 -2.71
C GLY A 125 22.24 11.95 -1.64
N PHE A 126 21.63 11.86 -0.45
CA PHE A 126 22.08 10.98 0.64
C PHE A 126 21.63 9.52 0.50
N CYS A 127 20.56 9.24 -0.26
CA CYS A 127 20.03 7.88 -0.40
C CYS A 127 21.06 6.85 -0.93
N PRO A 128 21.94 7.15 -1.91
CA PRO A 128 22.98 6.23 -2.35
C PRO A 128 23.96 5.85 -1.24
N ILE A 129 24.34 6.80 -0.38
CA ILE A 129 25.23 6.56 0.76
C ILE A 129 24.55 5.61 1.76
N LEU A 130 23.29 5.87 2.10
CA LEU A 130 22.52 4.98 2.97
C LEU A 130 22.34 3.59 2.35
N ASN A 131 22.19 3.50 1.04
CA ASN A 131 22.08 2.22 0.33
C ASN A 131 23.39 1.40 0.41
N MET A 132 24.57 2.07 0.43
CA MET A 132 25.83 1.38 0.71
C MET A 132 25.83 0.75 2.10
N PHE A 133 25.39 1.48 3.13
CA PHE A 133 25.24 0.91 4.48
C PHE A 133 24.21 -0.21 4.55
N CYS A 134 23.09 -0.08 3.83
CA CYS A 134 22.12 -1.18 3.70
C CYS A 134 22.75 -2.42 3.03
N SER A 135 23.64 -2.23 2.05
CA SER A 135 24.32 -3.35 1.39
C SER A 135 25.30 -4.06 2.33
N LEU A 136 26.01 -3.31 3.17
CA LEU A 136 26.85 -3.86 4.23
C LEU A 136 25.99 -4.61 5.27
N TYR A 137 24.86 -4.01 5.67
CA TYR A 137 23.91 -4.64 6.59
C TYR A 137 23.37 -5.98 6.03
N ILE A 138 23.02 -6.01 4.74
CA ILE A 138 22.58 -7.25 4.05
C ILE A 138 23.68 -8.33 4.13
N ALA A 139 24.94 -7.96 3.89
CA ALA A 139 26.05 -8.89 3.97
C ALA A 139 26.18 -9.50 5.39
N MET A 140 26.09 -8.66 6.42
CA MET A 140 26.09 -9.11 7.82
C MET A 140 24.86 -9.96 8.17
N ALA A 141 23.67 -9.58 7.69
CA ALA A 141 22.42 -10.29 7.96
C ALA A 141 22.37 -11.71 7.38
N LYS A 142 23.22 -12.04 6.40
CA LYS A 142 23.35 -13.41 5.90
C LYS A 142 23.93 -14.35 6.94
N VAL A 143 24.80 -13.86 7.81
CA VAL A 143 25.53 -14.64 8.80
C VAL A 143 24.96 -14.44 10.21
N LEU A 144 24.50 -13.23 10.54
CA LEU A 144 24.04 -12.85 11.86
C LEU A 144 22.50 -12.71 11.91
N PRO A 145 21.85 -13.07 13.03
CA PRO A 145 20.41 -12.87 13.24
C PRO A 145 20.09 -11.41 13.58
N LEU A 146 20.26 -10.51 12.60
CA LEU A 146 20.02 -9.09 12.79
C LEU A 146 18.52 -8.73 12.71
N PRO A 147 18.07 -7.61 13.33
CA PRO A 147 16.70 -7.11 13.20
C PRO A 147 16.31 -6.91 11.72
N MET A 148 15.05 -7.15 11.36
CA MET A 148 14.57 -7.04 9.97
C MET A 148 15.31 -7.90 8.94
N ARG A 149 16.05 -8.93 9.37
CA ARG A 149 16.81 -9.84 8.50
C ARG A 149 15.96 -10.37 7.34
N ASP A 150 14.76 -10.84 7.64
CA ASP A 150 13.89 -11.45 6.64
C ASP A 150 13.42 -10.43 5.58
N TYR A 151 13.08 -9.22 5.99
CA TYR A 151 12.76 -8.13 5.07
C TYR A 151 13.97 -7.79 4.18
N MET A 152 15.15 -7.65 4.76
CA MET A 152 16.36 -7.29 4.04
C MET A 152 16.79 -8.37 3.04
N LEU A 153 16.68 -9.66 3.40
CA LEU A 153 17.09 -10.78 2.56
C LEU A 153 16.00 -11.24 1.57
N SER A 154 14.73 -11.22 1.96
CA SER A 154 13.65 -11.71 1.10
C SER A 154 13.14 -10.68 0.10
N PHE A 155 13.23 -9.39 0.44
CA PHE A 155 12.68 -8.30 -0.35
C PHE A 155 13.74 -7.28 -0.78
N PHE A 156 14.37 -6.56 0.17
CA PHE A 156 15.19 -5.40 -0.14
C PHE A 156 16.41 -5.72 -1.01
N GLN A 157 17.12 -6.81 -0.75
CA GLN A 157 18.29 -7.23 -1.54
C GLN A 157 17.96 -7.56 -3.01
N LYS A 158 16.71 -7.96 -3.31
CA LYS A 158 16.26 -8.31 -4.67
C LYS A 158 15.95 -7.08 -5.53
N LEU A 159 15.87 -5.92 -4.92
CA LEU A 159 15.64 -4.67 -5.64
C LEU A 159 16.92 -4.22 -6.35
N SER A 160 16.78 -3.59 -7.53
CA SER A 160 17.89 -2.87 -8.17
C SER A 160 18.39 -1.73 -7.29
N TRP A 161 19.63 -1.28 -7.52
CA TRP A 161 20.22 -0.16 -6.79
C TRP A 161 19.33 1.08 -6.77
N GLU A 162 18.78 1.45 -7.91
CA GLU A 162 17.87 2.59 -8.05
C GLU A 162 16.60 2.40 -7.24
N LYS A 163 15.97 1.22 -7.34
CA LYS A 163 14.75 0.91 -6.56
C LYS A 163 15.00 0.94 -5.06
N ARG A 164 16.18 0.50 -4.59
CA ARG A 164 16.57 0.64 -3.18
C ARG A 164 16.65 2.10 -2.76
N ASN A 165 17.25 2.97 -3.59
CA ASN A 165 17.31 4.41 -3.31
C ASN A 165 15.91 5.03 -3.20
N TYR A 166 14.96 4.65 -4.07
CA TYR A 166 13.56 5.07 -3.96
C TYR A 166 12.90 4.59 -2.67
N VAL A 167 13.09 3.32 -2.30
CA VAL A 167 12.55 2.78 -1.05
C VAL A 167 13.14 3.51 0.15
N ILE A 168 14.45 3.77 0.18
CA ILE A 168 15.11 4.52 1.27
C ILE A 168 14.52 5.93 1.36
N PHE A 169 14.40 6.64 0.24
CA PHE A 169 13.82 7.97 0.20
C PHE A 169 12.38 7.99 0.73
N ASP A 170 11.54 7.07 0.25
CA ASP A 170 10.14 6.93 0.67
C ASP A 170 10.02 6.64 2.17
N GLN A 171 10.91 5.81 2.70
CA GLN A 171 10.93 5.51 4.14
C GLN A 171 11.36 6.71 5.01
N LEU A 172 12.22 7.58 4.48
CA LEU A 172 12.72 8.75 5.20
C LEU A 172 11.79 9.96 5.10
N ASN A 173 11.06 10.09 4.02
CA ASN A 173 10.18 11.24 3.75
C ASN A 173 8.80 10.84 3.22
N PRO A 174 8.04 9.98 3.92
CA PRO A 174 6.67 9.72 3.53
C PRO A 174 5.82 10.96 3.78
N SER A 175 5.01 11.37 2.80
CA SER A 175 4.03 12.46 2.98
C SER A 175 3.05 12.12 4.10
N TYR A 176 2.56 10.88 4.13
CA TYR A 176 1.75 10.30 5.19
C TYR A 176 1.91 8.78 5.16
N ALA A 177 2.11 8.16 6.32
CA ALA A 177 2.08 6.71 6.46
C ALA A 177 1.60 6.33 7.87
N LYS A 178 0.48 5.64 7.95
CA LYS A 178 -0.08 5.09 9.18
C LYS A 178 0.25 3.60 9.27
N TYR A 179 0.74 3.17 10.43
CA TYR A 179 0.94 1.77 10.78
C TYR A 179 -0.22 1.34 11.67
N TYR A 180 -1.06 0.45 11.18
CA TYR A 180 -2.29 0.05 11.84
C TYR A 180 -2.05 -1.05 12.87
N LYS A 181 -2.58 -0.87 14.09
CA LYS A 181 -2.75 -1.97 15.02
C LYS A 181 -3.92 -2.83 14.57
N ARG A 182 -3.90 -4.12 14.89
CA ARG A 182 -5.01 -5.04 14.57
C ARG A 182 -6.38 -4.47 14.93
N ARG A 183 -6.53 -3.98 16.17
CA ARG A 183 -7.79 -3.38 16.64
C ARG A 183 -8.22 -2.14 15.86
N GLU A 184 -7.28 -1.36 15.31
CA GLU A 184 -7.61 -0.20 14.48
C GLU A 184 -8.16 -0.62 13.12
N VAL A 185 -7.62 -1.71 12.55
CA VAL A 185 -8.15 -2.33 11.34
C VAL A 185 -9.56 -2.85 11.58
N GLU A 186 -9.78 -3.56 12.68
CA GLU A 186 -11.10 -4.07 13.08
C GLU A 186 -12.11 -2.92 13.25
N SER A 187 -11.72 -1.85 13.93
CA SER A 187 -12.56 -0.66 14.12
C SER A 187 -12.89 0.03 12.79
N LEU A 188 -11.90 0.18 11.90
CA LEU A 188 -12.08 0.78 10.58
C LEU A 188 -13.13 0.02 9.75
N MET A 189 -13.09 -1.30 9.77
CA MET A 189 -14.05 -2.13 9.04
C MET A 189 -15.44 -2.08 9.67
N ASN A 190 -15.54 -2.28 10.99
CA ASN A 190 -16.80 -2.28 11.71
C ASN A 190 -17.53 -0.95 11.61
N ASN A 191 -16.80 0.19 11.72
CA ASN A 191 -17.38 1.53 11.59
C ASN A 191 -17.95 1.79 10.19
N ALA A 192 -17.36 1.20 9.15
CA ALA A 192 -17.88 1.28 7.79
C ALA A 192 -19.09 0.37 7.56
N GLY A 193 -19.30 -0.65 8.39
CA GLY A 193 -20.41 -1.62 8.30
C GLY A 193 -20.02 -2.96 7.69
N PHE A 194 -18.74 -3.23 7.48
CA PHE A 194 -18.27 -4.51 6.98
C PHE A 194 -18.34 -5.62 8.03
N SER A 195 -18.63 -6.84 7.59
CA SER A 195 -18.33 -8.06 8.32
C SER A 195 -16.93 -8.54 7.94
N ILE A 196 -16.05 -8.67 8.92
CA ILE A 196 -14.69 -9.16 8.69
C ILE A 196 -14.76 -10.68 8.51
N VAL A 197 -14.23 -11.16 7.38
CA VAL A 197 -14.08 -12.59 7.08
C VAL A 197 -12.75 -13.10 7.64
N ASP A 198 -11.67 -12.36 7.41
CA ASP A 198 -10.34 -12.73 7.92
C ASP A 198 -9.43 -11.51 8.09
N ILE A 199 -8.51 -11.58 9.07
CA ILE A 199 -7.42 -10.63 9.29
C ILE A 199 -6.13 -11.43 9.45
N ILE A 200 -5.29 -11.38 8.44
CA ILE A 200 -4.05 -12.13 8.35
C ILE A 200 -2.87 -11.22 8.69
N HIS A 201 -2.09 -11.58 9.72
CA HIS A 201 -0.81 -10.93 10.00
C HIS A 201 0.25 -11.46 9.05
N ARG A 202 0.45 -10.76 7.94
CA ARG A 202 1.31 -11.23 6.86
C ARG A 202 2.77 -10.89 7.15
N HIS A 203 3.62 -11.92 7.13
CA HIS A 203 5.06 -11.84 7.38
C HIS A 203 5.45 -11.16 8.70
N GLY A 204 4.51 -11.03 9.66
CA GLY A 204 4.78 -10.43 10.95
C GLY A 204 4.92 -8.90 10.97
N TYR A 205 4.57 -8.19 9.88
CA TYR A 205 4.74 -6.72 9.80
C TYR A 205 3.62 -5.99 9.04
N SER A 206 2.60 -6.69 8.56
CA SER A 206 1.52 -6.09 7.77
C SER A 206 0.21 -6.83 7.95
N TRP A 207 -0.91 -6.18 7.63
CA TRP A 207 -2.25 -6.76 7.70
C TRP A 207 -2.81 -6.93 6.29
N THR A 208 -3.28 -8.13 5.99
CA THR A 208 -4.20 -8.39 4.88
C THR A 208 -5.57 -8.65 5.48
N VAL A 209 -6.57 -7.95 4.99
CA VAL A 209 -7.94 -8.03 5.50
C VAL A 209 -8.88 -8.41 4.37
N ILE A 210 -9.76 -9.34 4.66
CA ILE A 210 -10.86 -9.77 3.80
C ILE A 210 -12.16 -9.43 4.53
N ALA A 211 -12.99 -8.63 3.92
CA ALA A 211 -14.25 -8.19 4.50
C ALA A 211 -15.38 -8.24 3.48
N LYS A 212 -16.62 -8.35 3.97
CA LYS A 212 -17.81 -8.51 3.14
C LYS A 212 -18.90 -7.50 3.54
N LYS A 213 -19.62 -6.97 2.56
CA LYS A 213 -20.81 -6.16 2.78
C LYS A 213 -22.01 -7.10 3.03
N ASN A 214 -22.72 -6.90 4.14
CA ASN A 214 -23.92 -7.65 4.50
C ASN A 214 -25.15 -7.25 3.67
#